data_10899b38c2afb5c5b8e25444dd643284
#
_entry.id   10899b38c2afb5c5b8e25444dd643284
#
_cell.length_a   1.000
_cell.length_b   1.000
_cell.length_c   1.000
_cell.angle_alpha   90.00
_cell.angle_beta   90.00
_cell.angle_gamma   90.00
#
_symmetry.space_group_name_H-M   'P 1'
#
loop_
_entity.id
_entity.type
_entity.pdbx_description
1 polymer ?
#
loop_
_entity_poly.entity_id
_entity_poly.type
_entity_poly.pdbx_seq_one_letter_code
_entity_poly.pdbx_strand_id
1 'polypeptide(L)'
;LIKSMSFALSIFFTSHRRASTFNITSFITGTFTSSALLLAGATLSWAHAAETSLSATPSISIYVSDANGEPVKDMVLTLTPNFTLASTPQREEEPAIMNQIDKQFAPHVLVVQSGTDISFPNADNLFHHVYSFSPTKQFELKLYKEFTAEPLRFEQAGIVDIGCNIHDWMLGYIVVTDSPFFAKTNEEGLMNVSLPVGEYSVMTWHPQQPDVKLFNSATLHITNSQEYKFVLDAVFSDDDFDEGFGDY
;
A
#
# COMPACT_ATOMS: atom_id res chain seq x y z
N LEU A 1 -17.77 -2.48 -32.14
CA LEU A 1 -18.60 -2.23 -30.94
C LEU A 1 -17.81 -2.68 -29.73
N ILE A 2 -17.03 -1.79 -29.15
CA ILE A 2 -16.27 -2.03 -27.91
C ILE A 2 -17.29 -1.96 -26.78
N LYS A 3 -17.58 -3.11 -26.14
CA LYS A 3 -18.32 -3.15 -24.89
C LYS A 3 -17.39 -2.64 -23.79
N SER A 4 -17.67 -1.43 -23.31
CA SER A 4 -17.12 -0.94 -22.06
C SER A 4 -17.64 -1.84 -20.93
N MET A 5 -16.78 -2.72 -20.41
CA MET A 5 -17.04 -3.41 -19.15
C MET A 5 -16.76 -2.43 -18.02
N SER A 6 -17.82 -1.92 -17.43
CA SER A 6 -17.76 -1.12 -16.21
C SER A 6 -17.55 -2.10 -15.05
N PHE A 7 -16.35 -2.13 -14.47
CA PHE A 7 -16.11 -2.88 -13.24
C PHE A 7 -16.72 -2.10 -12.07
N ALA A 8 -17.69 -2.71 -11.42
CA ALA A 8 -18.27 -2.16 -10.20
C ALA A 8 -17.40 -2.56 -8.99
N LEU A 9 -16.67 -1.60 -8.44
CA LEU A 9 -15.99 -1.76 -7.17
C LEU A 9 -17.02 -1.51 -6.06
N SER A 10 -17.45 -2.55 -5.36
CA SER A 10 -18.39 -2.43 -4.24
C SER A 10 -17.63 -2.13 -2.95
N ILE A 11 -17.85 -0.95 -2.37
CA ILE A 11 -17.26 -0.53 -1.10
C ILE A 11 -18.30 -0.75 0.01
N PHE A 12 -18.03 -1.64 0.94
CA PHE A 12 -18.86 -1.85 2.12
C PHE A 12 -18.32 -1.08 3.33
N PHE A 13 -19.14 -0.23 3.92
CA PHE A 13 -18.86 0.49 5.17
C PHE A 13 -19.29 -0.33 6.37
N THR A 14 -18.38 -0.74 7.23
CA THR A 14 -18.70 -1.26 8.57
C THR A 14 -18.22 -0.29 9.63
N SER A 15 -19.15 0.52 10.16
CA SER A 15 -18.91 1.37 11.32
C SER A 15 -19.20 0.60 12.60
N HIS A 16 -18.18 0.16 13.31
CA HIS A 16 -18.31 -0.37 14.67
C HIS A 16 -18.12 0.77 15.69
N ARG A 17 -19.25 1.36 16.12
CA ARG A 17 -19.27 2.20 17.33
C ARG A 17 -19.33 1.28 18.55
N ARG A 18 -18.26 1.15 19.31
CA ARG A 18 -18.31 0.77 20.71
C ARG A 18 -18.27 2.04 21.55
N ALA A 19 -19.44 2.45 22.04
CA ALA A 19 -19.56 3.41 23.10
C ALA A 19 -19.27 2.67 24.43
N SER A 20 -18.14 2.93 25.05
CA SER A 20 -17.84 2.50 26.42
C SER A 20 -18.22 3.65 27.34
N THR A 21 -19.39 3.54 27.98
CA THR A 21 -19.79 4.43 29.07
C THR A 21 -19.12 3.96 30.35
N PHE A 22 -18.13 4.71 30.82
CA PHE A 22 -17.60 4.55 32.17
C PHE A 22 -18.39 5.47 33.12
N ASN A 23 -19.25 4.88 33.96
CA ASN A 23 -19.86 5.55 35.11
C ASN A 23 -18.91 5.47 36.30
N ILE A 24 -18.34 6.58 36.71
CA ILE A 24 -17.65 6.70 37.99
C ILE A 24 -18.58 7.49 38.92
N THR A 25 -19.26 6.78 39.81
CA THR A 25 -19.99 7.36 40.93
C THR A 25 -19.03 7.38 42.12
N SER A 26 -18.50 8.55 42.47
CA SER A 26 -17.74 8.73 43.71
C SER A 26 -18.58 9.53 44.69
N PHE A 27 -19.04 8.89 45.75
CA PHE A 27 -19.63 9.52 46.94
C PHE A 27 -18.50 9.98 47.85
N ILE A 28 -18.37 11.27 48.10
CA ILE A 28 -17.59 11.79 49.21
C ILE A 28 -18.51 12.73 50.02
N THR A 29 -18.98 12.24 51.15
CA THR A 29 -19.56 13.05 52.23
C THR A 29 -18.42 13.52 53.12
N GLY A 30 -18.16 14.81 53.16
CA GLY A 30 -17.21 15.44 54.05
C GLY A 30 -17.72 16.80 54.49
N THR A 31 -18.19 16.87 55.73
CA THR A 31 -18.56 18.12 56.44
C THR A 31 -17.30 18.86 56.81
N PHE A 32 -17.13 20.11 56.37
CA PHE A 32 -16.11 21.02 56.89
C PHE A 32 -16.71 22.32 57.40
N THR A 33 -16.36 22.63 58.61
CA THR A 33 -16.68 23.81 59.40
C THR A 33 -15.98 25.06 58.89
N SER A 34 -16.70 26.17 58.97
CA SER A 34 -16.24 27.51 58.61
C SER A 34 -15.02 27.96 59.39
N SER A 35 -14.01 28.49 58.72
CA SER A 35 -13.07 29.46 59.25
C SER A 35 -12.70 30.46 58.19
N ALA A 36 -13.13 31.69 58.33
CA ALA A 36 -12.83 32.80 57.49
C ALA A 36 -11.37 33.24 57.68
N LEU A 37 -10.58 33.23 56.60
CA LEU A 37 -9.30 33.92 56.58
C LEU A 37 -9.22 34.74 55.32
N LEU A 38 -9.23 36.07 55.50
CA LEU A 38 -8.97 37.07 54.46
C LEU A 38 -7.50 36.99 54.05
N LEU A 39 -7.21 36.66 52.80
CA LEU A 39 -5.87 36.87 52.21
C LEU A 39 -6.00 37.41 50.79
N ALA A 40 -5.19 38.41 50.56
CA ALA A 40 -5.12 39.30 49.42
C ALA A 40 -5.01 38.56 48.08
N GLY A 41 -5.64 39.13 47.06
CA GLY A 41 -5.65 38.63 45.67
C GLY A 41 -4.26 38.68 45.04
N ALA A 42 -3.82 37.52 44.59
CA ALA A 42 -2.91 37.37 43.50
C ALA A 42 -3.64 36.60 42.39
N THR A 43 -4.10 37.32 41.36
CA THR A 43 -4.64 36.71 40.14
C THR A 43 -3.50 36.04 39.40
N LEU A 44 -3.28 34.73 39.65
CA LEU A 44 -2.49 33.92 38.76
C LEU A 44 -3.30 33.73 37.46
N SER A 45 -2.97 34.49 36.46
CA SER A 45 -3.43 34.27 35.10
C SER A 45 -2.82 32.94 34.64
N TRP A 46 -3.57 31.85 34.66
CA TRP A 46 -3.19 30.61 34.02
C TRP A 46 -3.34 30.82 32.53
N ALA A 47 -2.21 31.08 31.87
CA ALA A 47 -2.13 30.97 30.46
C ALA A 47 -2.44 29.50 30.10
N HIS A 48 -3.64 29.25 29.57
CA HIS A 48 -3.93 28.00 28.90
C HIS A 48 -2.98 27.96 27.71
N ALA A 49 -1.88 27.22 27.86
CA ALA A 49 -1.15 26.73 26.71
C ALA A 49 -2.17 25.86 25.95
N ALA A 50 -2.63 26.34 24.83
CA ALA A 50 -3.37 25.51 23.89
C ALA A 50 -2.40 24.38 23.52
N GLU A 51 -2.61 23.20 24.13
CA GLU A 51 -1.98 21.98 23.67
C GLU A 51 -2.45 21.82 22.22
N THR A 52 -1.56 22.12 21.30
CA THR A 52 -1.73 21.78 19.90
C THR A 52 -1.69 20.25 19.88
N SER A 53 -2.86 19.64 19.99
CA SER A 53 -3.04 18.22 19.73
C SER A 53 -2.52 17.99 18.31
N LEU A 54 -1.31 17.42 18.19
CA LEU A 54 -0.86 16.82 16.95
C LEU A 54 -1.90 15.73 16.64
N SER A 55 -2.84 16.07 15.75
CA SER A 55 -3.80 15.10 15.26
C SER A 55 -3.00 13.97 14.63
N ALA A 56 -3.02 12.80 15.27
CA ALA A 56 -2.33 11.63 14.76
C ALA A 56 -2.87 11.32 13.35
N THR A 57 -1.98 11.09 12.42
CA THR A 57 -2.35 10.69 11.06
C THR A 57 -3.18 9.40 11.14
N PRO A 58 -4.39 9.35 10.56
CA PRO A 58 -5.20 8.15 10.55
C PRO A 58 -4.47 6.93 10.01
N SER A 59 -4.60 5.80 10.68
CA SER A 59 -4.17 4.50 10.18
C SER A 59 -5.35 3.83 9.48
N ILE A 60 -5.14 3.47 8.23
CA ILE A 60 -6.14 2.85 7.36
C ILE A 60 -5.74 1.41 7.14
N SER A 61 -6.64 0.48 7.49
CA SER A 61 -6.51 -0.93 7.17
C SER A 61 -7.38 -1.26 5.96
N ILE A 62 -6.81 -1.90 4.96
CA ILE A 62 -7.50 -2.29 3.75
C ILE A 62 -7.40 -3.80 3.62
N TYR A 63 -8.55 -4.45 3.49
CA TYR A 63 -8.65 -5.88 3.21
C TYR A 63 -9.15 -6.07 1.79
N VAL A 64 -8.47 -6.91 1.03
CA VAL A 64 -8.83 -7.26 -0.34
C VAL A 64 -9.12 -8.74 -0.42
N SER A 65 -10.28 -9.09 -0.98
CA SER A 65 -10.68 -10.46 -1.28
C SER A 65 -11.14 -10.59 -2.73
N ASP A 66 -11.16 -11.81 -3.22
CA ASP A 66 -11.84 -12.14 -4.47
C ASP A 66 -13.37 -12.25 -4.27
N ALA A 67 -14.10 -12.59 -5.33
CA ALA A 67 -15.55 -12.76 -5.33
C ALA A 67 -16.03 -13.94 -4.44
N ASN A 68 -15.15 -14.89 -4.13
CA ASN A 68 -15.43 -16.02 -3.24
C ASN A 68 -15.15 -15.69 -1.77
N GLY A 69 -14.53 -14.53 -1.49
CA GLY A 69 -14.14 -14.09 -0.17
C GLY A 69 -12.72 -14.53 0.23
N GLU A 70 -11.97 -15.16 -0.69
CA GLU A 70 -10.57 -15.54 -0.45
C GLU A 70 -9.67 -14.30 -0.45
N PRO A 71 -8.67 -14.24 0.43
CA PRO A 71 -7.76 -13.09 0.51
C PRO A 71 -6.91 -12.98 -0.77
N VAL A 72 -6.74 -11.75 -1.27
CA VAL A 72 -5.90 -11.46 -2.43
C VAL A 72 -4.58 -10.87 -1.98
N LYS A 73 -3.49 -11.64 -2.14
CA LYS A 73 -2.10 -11.22 -1.94
C LYS A 73 -1.63 -10.36 -3.10
N ASP A 74 -0.60 -9.53 -2.86
CA ASP A 74 0.10 -8.72 -3.87
C ASP A 74 -0.78 -7.71 -4.64
N MET A 75 -2.01 -7.42 -4.18
CA MET A 75 -2.78 -6.30 -4.70
C MET A 75 -2.06 -5.00 -4.36
N VAL A 76 -1.65 -4.28 -5.37
CA VAL A 76 -1.04 -2.95 -5.24
C VAL A 76 -2.13 -1.89 -5.18
N LEU A 77 -2.03 -1.00 -4.20
CA LEU A 77 -2.80 0.24 -4.13
C LEU A 77 -1.84 1.44 -4.14
N THR A 78 -2.17 2.42 -4.97
CA THR A 78 -1.53 3.75 -4.94
C THR A 78 -2.60 4.79 -4.63
N LEU A 79 -2.31 5.71 -3.69
CA LEU A 79 -3.27 6.66 -3.16
C LEU A 79 -2.74 8.08 -3.36
N THR A 80 -3.22 8.74 -4.39
CA THR A 80 -2.80 10.11 -4.72
C THR A 80 -3.73 11.11 -4.07
N PRO A 81 -3.24 12.00 -3.18
CA PRO A 81 -4.09 12.99 -2.53
C PRO A 81 -4.62 14.02 -3.56
N ASN A 82 -5.91 14.31 -3.50
CA ASN A 82 -6.57 15.35 -4.31
C ASN A 82 -6.48 16.74 -3.63
N PHE A 83 -5.51 16.91 -2.72
CA PHE A 83 -5.26 18.14 -1.96
C PHE A 83 -3.75 18.35 -1.75
N THR A 84 -3.37 19.55 -1.33
CA THR A 84 -1.97 19.87 -1.04
C THR A 84 -1.56 19.27 0.31
N LEU A 85 -0.52 18.43 0.31
CA LEU A 85 0.08 17.90 1.54
C LEU A 85 0.86 19.00 2.28
N ALA A 86 0.77 19.03 3.61
CA ALA A 86 1.59 19.91 4.45
C ALA A 86 3.09 19.56 4.35
N SER A 87 3.38 18.27 4.19
CA SER A 87 4.72 17.75 3.88
C SER A 87 4.59 16.50 3.05
N THR A 88 5.41 16.35 2.02
CA THR A 88 5.48 15.11 1.25
C THR A 88 6.34 14.10 2.02
N PRO A 89 5.89 12.85 2.19
CA PRO A 89 6.75 11.80 2.73
C PRO A 89 8.04 11.71 1.91
N GLN A 90 9.17 11.57 2.61
CA GLN A 90 10.45 11.37 1.93
C GLN A 90 10.51 9.96 1.36
N ARG A 91 11.02 9.87 0.15
CA ARG A 91 11.36 8.57 -0.46
C ARG A 91 12.55 7.98 0.29
N GLU A 92 12.60 6.66 0.40
CA GLU A 92 13.78 5.96 0.88
C GLU A 92 14.95 6.18 -0.08
N GLU A 93 16.14 6.46 0.48
CA GLU A 93 17.36 6.70 -0.31
C GLU A 93 18.04 5.39 -0.72
N GLU A 94 17.85 4.32 0.08
CA GLU A 94 18.42 3.01 -0.21
C GLU A 94 17.73 2.37 -1.43
N PRO A 95 18.48 1.68 -2.28
CA PRO A 95 17.90 0.96 -3.42
C PRO A 95 16.88 -0.08 -2.95
N ALA A 96 15.73 -0.13 -3.62
CA ALA A 96 14.81 -1.24 -3.46
C ALA A 96 15.42 -2.52 -4.04
N ILE A 97 14.97 -3.68 -3.56
CA ILE A 97 15.57 -4.97 -3.93
C ILE A 97 14.54 -5.84 -4.64
N MET A 98 14.86 -6.26 -5.85
CA MET A 98 14.21 -7.33 -6.61
C MET A 98 15.18 -8.50 -6.70
N ASN A 99 15.16 -9.39 -5.71
CA ASN A 99 16.09 -10.52 -5.63
C ASN A 99 15.69 -11.66 -6.58
N GLN A 100 16.60 -12.58 -6.80
CA GLN A 100 16.38 -13.82 -7.54
C GLN A 100 16.72 -14.98 -6.62
N ILE A 101 15.70 -15.75 -6.25
CA ILE A 101 15.77 -16.85 -5.28
C ILE A 101 14.93 -18.01 -5.79
N ASP A 102 15.49 -19.22 -5.80
CA ASP A 102 14.80 -20.45 -6.25
C ASP A 102 14.21 -20.32 -7.68
N LYS A 103 14.91 -19.61 -8.56
CA LYS A 103 14.49 -19.29 -9.93
C LYS A 103 13.16 -18.52 -9.98
N GLN A 104 12.97 -17.60 -9.04
CA GLN A 104 11.84 -16.67 -8.97
C GLN A 104 12.33 -15.27 -8.64
N PHE A 105 11.57 -14.26 -9.02
CA PHE A 105 11.76 -12.91 -8.51
C PHE A 105 11.13 -12.77 -7.12
N ALA A 106 11.88 -12.24 -6.17
CA ALA A 106 11.44 -12.04 -4.79
C ALA A 106 11.70 -10.60 -4.34
N PRO A 107 10.63 -9.83 -4.07
CA PRO A 107 9.21 -10.22 -4.12
C PRO A 107 8.71 -10.45 -5.56
N HIS A 108 7.63 -11.21 -5.75
CA HIS A 108 6.99 -11.37 -7.07
C HIS A 108 6.46 -10.04 -7.63
N VAL A 109 5.89 -9.21 -6.75
CA VAL A 109 5.47 -7.84 -7.05
C VAL A 109 6.21 -6.86 -6.15
N LEU A 110 6.98 -5.96 -6.74
CA LEU A 110 7.65 -4.84 -6.07
C LEU A 110 6.92 -3.54 -6.41
N VAL A 111 6.58 -2.73 -5.42
CA VAL A 111 6.02 -1.40 -5.65
C VAL A 111 6.99 -0.34 -5.14
N VAL A 112 7.25 0.69 -5.96
CA VAL A 112 8.21 1.75 -5.65
C VAL A 112 7.70 3.11 -6.14
N GLN A 113 8.21 4.18 -5.54
CA GLN A 113 7.98 5.53 -6.05
C GLN A 113 8.89 5.82 -7.25
N SER A 114 8.41 6.64 -8.19
CA SER A 114 9.21 7.09 -9.34
C SER A 114 10.51 7.77 -8.88
N GLY A 115 11.59 7.48 -9.60
CA GLY A 115 12.94 7.87 -9.26
C GLY A 115 13.62 6.99 -8.21
N THR A 116 13.08 5.83 -7.84
CA THR A 116 13.76 4.85 -6.99
C THR A 116 14.78 4.06 -7.81
N ASP A 117 15.94 3.81 -7.20
CA ASP A 117 16.94 2.87 -7.70
C ASP A 117 16.58 1.46 -7.26
N ILE A 118 16.67 0.47 -8.15
CA ILE A 118 16.37 -0.94 -7.86
C ILE A 118 17.59 -1.79 -8.15
N SER A 119 17.99 -2.58 -7.14
CA SER A 119 19.02 -3.59 -7.25
C SER A 119 18.40 -4.95 -7.59
N PHE A 120 19.13 -5.74 -8.40
CA PHE A 120 18.71 -7.08 -8.81
C PHE A 120 19.76 -8.12 -8.38
N PRO A 121 19.92 -8.38 -7.06
CA PRO A 121 20.86 -9.39 -6.61
C PRO A 121 20.42 -10.79 -7.07
N ASN A 122 21.39 -11.68 -7.26
CA ASN A 122 21.17 -13.08 -7.57
C ASN A 122 21.63 -13.92 -6.38
N ALA A 123 20.69 -14.46 -5.61
CA ALA A 123 20.94 -15.33 -4.47
C ALA A 123 21.00 -16.82 -4.87
N ASP A 124 20.70 -17.16 -6.12
CA ASP A 124 20.80 -18.51 -6.63
C ASP A 124 22.24 -18.87 -6.97
N ASN A 125 22.58 -20.15 -6.84
CA ASN A 125 23.83 -20.69 -7.34
C ASN A 125 23.79 -21.02 -8.85
N LEU A 126 23.04 -20.23 -9.61
CA LEU A 126 22.80 -20.35 -11.05
C LEU A 126 22.95 -18.98 -11.72
N PHE A 127 23.19 -18.97 -13.03
CA PHE A 127 23.14 -17.73 -13.80
C PHE A 127 21.70 -17.29 -14.05
N HIS A 128 21.47 -15.99 -14.07
CA HIS A 128 20.23 -15.38 -14.53
C HIS A 128 20.51 -14.29 -15.56
N HIS A 129 19.49 -13.97 -16.36
CA HIS A 129 19.54 -12.93 -17.38
C HIS A 129 18.22 -12.16 -17.31
N VAL A 130 18.23 -11.06 -16.56
CA VAL A 130 17.01 -10.29 -16.30
C VAL A 130 16.79 -9.27 -17.40
N TYR A 131 15.55 -9.16 -17.88
CA TYR A 131 15.19 -8.19 -18.90
C TYR A 131 13.77 -7.65 -18.71
N SER A 132 13.50 -6.50 -19.32
CA SER A 132 12.16 -5.96 -19.51
C SER A 132 12.05 -5.28 -20.87
N PHE A 133 10.91 -5.49 -21.53
CA PHE A 133 10.52 -4.79 -22.76
C PHE A 133 9.37 -3.80 -22.52
N SER A 134 8.95 -3.61 -21.27
CA SER A 134 7.87 -2.69 -20.91
C SER A 134 8.18 -1.26 -21.37
N PRO A 135 7.23 -0.53 -21.97
CA PRO A 135 7.43 0.86 -22.37
C PRO A 135 7.88 1.77 -21.22
N THR A 136 7.43 1.47 -19.99
CA THR A 136 7.79 2.18 -18.75
C THR A 136 9.30 2.12 -18.47
N LYS A 137 9.92 0.95 -18.64
CA LYS A 137 11.36 0.76 -18.45
C LYS A 137 11.84 -0.44 -19.24
N GLN A 138 12.70 -0.18 -20.26
CA GLN A 138 13.38 -1.23 -21.00
C GLN A 138 14.80 -1.38 -20.46
N PHE A 139 15.21 -2.62 -20.18
CA PHE A 139 16.57 -2.92 -19.77
C PHE A 139 16.92 -4.40 -19.98
N GLU A 140 18.21 -4.69 -19.93
CA GLU A 140 18.78 -6.03 -20.03
C GLU A 140 20.00 -6.14 -19.10
N LEU A 141 19.96 -7.08 -18.15
CA LEU A 141 21.08 -7.47 -17.29
C LEU A 141 21.56 -8.85 -17.75
N LYS A 142 22.63 -8.86 -18.55
CA LYS A 142 23.14 -10.08 -19.19
C LYS A 142 23.74 -11.02 -18.17
N LEU A 143 23.53 -12.31 -18.36
CA LEU A 143 23.98 -13.46 -17.58
C LEU A 143 24.97 -13.15 -16.44
N TYR A 144 24.49 -13.15 -15.20
CA TYR A 144 25.31 -12.95 -14.03
C TYR A 144 24.98 -13.95 -12.92
N LYS A 145 25.97 -14.23 -12.09
CA LYS A 145 25.91 -15.11 -10.93
C LYS A 145 26.78 -14.51 -9.83
N GLU A 146 26.35 -14.57 -8.59
CA GLU A 146 27.10 -14.09 -7.42
C GLU A 146 27.56 -12.61 -7.51
N PHE A 147 26.99 -11.87 -8.44
CA PHE A 147 27.27 -10.47 -8.66
C PHE A 147 25.96 -9.67 -8.67
N THR A 148 25.98 -8.50 -8.09
CA THR A 148 24.89 -7.55 -8.18
C THR A 148 25.26 -6.50 -9.21
N ALA A 149 24.45 -6.37 -10.25
CA ALA A 149 24.59 -5.27 -11.21
C ALA A 149 24.38 -3.93 -10.51
N GLU A 150 24.91 -2.85 -11.08
CA GLU A 150 24.61 -1.50 -10.61
C GLU A 150 23.09 -1.29 -10.57
N PRO A 151 22.57 -0.63 -9.52
CA PRO A 151 21.14 -0.36 -9.40
C PRO A 151 20.61 0.37 -10.64
N LEU A 152 19.42 0.02 -11.07
CA LEU A 152 18.74 0.68 -12.19
C LEU A 152 17.70 1.66 -11.66
N ARG A 153 17.72 2.91 -12.17
CA ARG A 153 16.78 3.95 -11.79
C ARG A 153 15.45 3.84 -12.55
N PHE A 154 14.32 3.86 -11.84
CA PHE A 154 12.97 3.77 -12.39
C PHE A 154 12.25 5.12 -12.26
N GLU A 155 12.33 5.94 -13.31
CA GLU A 155 11.85 7.34 -13.27
C GLU A 155 10.39 7.49 -13.69
N GLN A 156 9.89 6.62 -14.56
CA GLN A 156 8.57 6.73 -15.16
C GLN A 156 7.55 5.86 -14.41
N ALA A 157 6.43 6.45 -13.98
CA ALA A 157 5.33 5.70 -13.40
C ALA A 157 4.69 4.76 -14.43
N GLY A 158 4.30 3.58 -13.96
CA GLY A 158 3.67 2.54 -14.77
C GLY A 158 4.03 1.13 -14.31
N ILE A 159 3.67 0.15 -15.10
CA ILE A 159 3.92 -1.27 -14.83
C ILE A 159 5.11 -1.73 -15.67
N VAL A 160 6.02 -2.46 -15.03
CA VAL A 160 7.19 -3.08 -15.64
C VAL A 160 7.15 -4.57 -15.37
N ASP A 161 6.89 -5.36 -16.38
CA ASP A 161 7.04 -6.81 -16.36
C ASP A 161 8.52 -7.15 -16.58
N ILE A 162 9.05 -8.04 -15.75
CA ILE A 162 10.44 -8.50 -15.83
C ILE A 162 10.47 -10.01 -16.01
N GLY A 163 11.37 -10.49 -16.83
CA GLY A 163 11.56 -11.90 -17.14
C GLY A 163 13.01 -12.34 -17.05
N CYS A 164 13.22 -13.65 -17.04
CA CYS A 164 14.53 -14.26 -17.18
C CYS A 164 14.62 -15.02 -18.49
N ASN A 165 15.65 -14.73 -19.30
CA ASN A 165 15.80 -15.32 -20.64
C ASN A 165 16.19 -16.81 -20.66
N ILE A 166 16.54 -17.38 -19.52
CA ILE A 166 16.97 -18.78 -19.39
C ILE A 166 16.08 -19.66 -18.51
N HIS A 167 15.06 -19.04 -17.90
CA HIS A 167 14.02 -19.72 -17.11
C HIS A 167 12.68 -19.12 -17.50
N ASP A 168 11.97 -19.72 -18.45
CA ASP A 168 10.79 -19.16 -19.12
C ASP A 168 9.63 -18.84 -18.14
N TRP A 169 9.54 -19.57 -17.03
CA TRP A 169 8.52 -19.35 -15.98
C TRP A 169 8.88 -18.22 -14.98
N MET A 170 10.12 -17.69 -15.06
CA MET A 170 10.59 -16.66 -14.11
C MET A 170 10.08 -15.29 -14.52
N LEU A 171 8.95 -14.91 -13.97
CA LEU A 171 8.24 -13.65 -14.18
C LEU A 171 8.11 -12.87 -12.87
N GLY A 172 8.19 -11.56 -12.94
CA GLY A 172 7.94 -10.65 -11.83
C GLY A 172 7.47 -9.30 -12.32
N TYR A 173 7.01 -8.46 -11.40
CA TYR A 173 6.44 -7.16 -11.72
C TYR A 173 6.99 -6.05 -10.83
N ILE A 174 7.23 -4.89 -11.43
CA ILE A 174 7.57 -3.68 -10.71
C ILE A 174 6.51 -2.63 -11.05
N VAL A 175 5.79 -2.18 -10.03
CA VAL A 175 4.82 -1.09 -10.16
C VAL A 175 5.48 0.19 -9.69
N VAL A 176 5.69 1.13 -10.61
CA VAL A 176 6.26 2.45 -10.34
C VAL A 176 5.13 3.46 -10.21
N THR A 177 5.10 4.24 -9.14
CA THR A 177 4.05 5.22 -8.87
C THR A 177 4.62 6.60 -8.54
N ASP A 178 3.95 7.66 -8.98
CA ASP A 178 4.26 9.03 -8.57
C ASP A 178 3.64 9.38 -7.20
N SER A 179 2.70 8.55 -6.73
CA SER A 179 2.08 8.78 -5.43
C SER A 179 3.07 8.57 -4.29
N PRO A 180 3.07 9.45 -3.27
CA PRO A 180 3.86 9.23 -2.06
C PRO A 180 3.24 8.18 -1.12
N PHE A 181 2.00 7.75 -1.38
CA PHE A 181 1.31 6.73 -0.59
C PHE A 181 0.97 5.53 -1.47
N PHE A 182 1.56 4.42 -1.14
CA PHE A 182 1.31 3.14 -1.80
C PHE A 182 1.56 2.00 -0.84
N ALA A 183 0.92 0.89 -1.08
CA ALA A 183 1.11 -0.35 -0.35
C ALA A 183 0.69 -1.54 -1.22
N LYS A 184 1.01 -2.75 -0.77
CA LYS A 184 0.46 -3.98 -1.33
C LYS A 184 -0.05 -4.89 -0.23
N THR A 185 -1.04 -5.73 -0.54
CA THR A 185 -1.58 -6.71 0.39
C THR A 185 -0.59 -7.82 0.67
N ASN A 186 -0.64 -8.33 1.90
CA ASN A 186 0.09 -9.51 2.35
C ASN A 186 -0.70 -10.81 2.04
N GLU A 187 -0.25 -11.95 2.55
CA GLU A 187 -0.88 -13.27 2.37
C GLU A 187 -2.33 -13.32 2.87
N GLU A 188 -2.67 -12.52 3.88
CA GLU A 188 -4.03 -12.42 4.43
C GLU A 188 -4.90 -11.38 3.68
N GLY A 189 -4.44 -10.87 2.55
CA GLY A 189 -5.15 -9.84 1.79
C GLY A 189 -5.19 -8.48 2.51
N LEU A 190 -4.34 -8.25 3.52
CA LEU A 190 -4.32 -7.05 4.34
C LEU A 190 -3.17 -6.12 3.97
N MET A 191 -3.45 -4.81 4.01
CA MET A 191 -2.44 -3.77 4.01
C MET A 191 -2.81 -2.67 5.00
N ASN A 192 -1.80 -1.98 5.53
CA ASN A 192 -1.97 -0.83 6.40
C ASN A 192 -1.19 0.36 5.85
N VAL A 193 -1.82 1.52 5.84
CA VAL A 193 -1.21 2.76 5.41
C VAL A 193 -1.66 3.93 6.30
N SER A 194 -0.74 4.83 6.62
CA SER A 194 -1.07 6.05 7.36
C SER A 194 -1.29 7.20 6.37
N LEU A 195 -2.49 7.77 6.36
CA LEU A 195 -2.92 8.78 5.40
C LEU A 195 -3.46 10.02 6.11
N PRO A 196 -3.04 11.24 5.73
CA PRO A 196 -3.75 12.46 6.12
C PRO A 196 -5.24 12.43 5.77
N VAL A 197 -6.05 13.15 6.55
CA VAL A 197 -7.48 13.32 6.24
C VAL A 197 -7.63 14.02 4.90
N GLY A 198 -8.51 13.53 4.05
CA GLY A 198 -8.79 14.12 2.73
C GLY A 198 -9.31 13.12 1.71
N GLU A 199 -9.46 13.59 0.48
CA GLU A 199 -9.88 12.79 -0.66
C GLU A 199 -8.67 12.30 -1.45
N TYR A 200 -8.71 11.03 -1.87
CA TYR A 200 -7.65 10.37 -2.62
C TYR A 200 -8.19 9.74 -3.90
N SER A 201 -7.46 9.91 -4.99
CA SER A 201 -7.58 9.05 -6.16
C SER A 201 -6.81 7.77 -5.89
N VAL A 202 -7.49 6.64 -5.95
CA VAL A 202 -6.91 5.32 -5.71
C VAL A 202 -6.77 4.60 -7.04
N MET A 203 -5.58 4.08 -7.32
CA MET A 203 -5.37 3.12 -8.40
C MET A 203 -4.99 1.77 -7.81
N THR A 204 -5.58 0.70 -8.36
CA THR A 204 -5.31 -0.67 -7.95
C THR A 204 -4.79 -1.49 -9.11
N TRP A 205 -3.89 -2.43 -8.81
CA TRP A 205 -3.32 -3.33 -9.79
C TRP A 205 -2.99 -4.68 -9.17
N HIS A 206 -3.20 -5.75 -9.95
CA HIS A 206 -2.85 -7.11 -9.56
C HIS A 206 -2.32 -7.90 -10.77
N PRO A 207 -1.31 -8.78 -10.62
CA PRO A 207 -0.73 -9.54 -11.73
C PRO A 207 -1.72 -10.50 -12.40
N GLN A 208 -2.73 -10.98 -11.69
CA GLN A 208 -3.75 -11.90 -12.20
C GLN A 208 -5.06 -11.19 -12.61
N GLN A 209 -5.06 -9.88 -12.77
CA GLN A 209 -6.24 -9.18 -13.31
C GLN A 209 -6.36 -9.34 -14.83
N PRO A 210 -7.56 -9.22 -15.42
CA PRO A 210 -7.80 -9.48 -16.85
C PRO A 210 -6.94 -8.66 -17.81
N ASP A 211 -6.52 -7.46 -17.45
CA ASP A 211 -5.58 -6.66 -18.21
C ASP A 211 -4.47 -6.13 -17.28
N VAL A 212 -3.36 -6.86 -17.24
CA VAL A 212 -2.19 -6.54 -16.42
C VAL A 212 -1.48 -5.23 -16.82
N LYS A 213 -1.85 -4.60 -17.92
CA LYS A 213 -1.27 -3.31 -18.37
C LYS A 213 -2.07 -2.11 -17.91
N LEU A 214 -3.23 -2.31 -17.32
CA LEU A 214 -4.14 -1.25 -16.87
C LEU A 214 -4.23 -1.20 -15.34
N PHE A 215 -4.45 0.01 -14.82
CA PHE A 215 -4.87 0.21 -13.45
C PHE A 215 -6.38 0.35 -13.37
N ASN A 216 -7.00 -0.23 -12.35
CA ASN A 216 -8.36 0.12 -11.96
C ASN A 216 -8.33 1.38 -11.10
N SER A 217 -9.39 2.18 -11.10
CA SER A 217 -9.44 3.45 -10.38
C SER A 217 -10.68 3.58 -9.50
N ALA A 218 -10.50 4.22 -8.34
CA ALA A 218 -11.55 4.53 -7.38
C ALA A 218 -11.25 5.86 -6.67
N THR A 219 -12.20 6.35 -5.87
CA THR A 219 -12.00 7.50 -4.98
C THR A 219 -12.21 7.06 -3.54
N LEU A 220 -11.37 7.54 -2.63
CA LEU A 220 -11.43 7.24 -1.22
C LEU A 220 -11.46 8.53 -0.41
N HIS A 221 -12.37 8.62 0.57
CA HIS A 221 -12.46 9.75 1.49
C HIS A 221 -12.02 9.31 2.88
N ILE A 222 -10.88 9.82 3.33
CA ILE A 222 -10.31 9.54 4.65
C ILE A 222 -10.76 10.62 5.62
N THR A 223 -11.45 10.23 6.70
CA THR A 223 -11.90 11.12 7.77
C THR A 223 -11.32 10.79 9.14
N ASN A 224 -11.04 9.52 9.38
CA ASN A 224 -10.46 8.98 10.61
C ASN A 224 -9.83 7.61 10.34
N SER A 225 -9.24 6.99 11.35
CA SER A 225 -8.78 5.60 11.26
C SER A 225 -9.96 4.67 11.04
N GLN A 226 -9.92 3.85 10.00
CA GLN A 226 -11.02 2.97 9.60
C GLN A 226 -10.53 1.81 8.74
N GLU A 227 -11.40 0.82 8.58
CA GLU A 227 -11.17 -0.34 7.73
C GLU A 227 -11.98 -0.21 6.44
N TYR A 228 -11.35 -0.58 5.33
CA TYR A 228 -11.99 -0.70 4.04
C TYR A 228 -11.89 -2.12 3.53
N LYS A 229 -12.92 -2.56 2.81
CA LYS A 229 -12.92 -3.84 2.11
C LYS A 229 -13.12 -3.61 0.62
N PHE A 230 -12.23 -4.21 -0.16
CA PHE A 230 -12.32 -4.24 -1.61
C PHE A 230 -12.56 -5.68 -2.03
N VAL A 231 -13.46 -5.87 -2.98
CA VAL A 231 -13.70 -7.16 -3.61
C VAL A 231 -13.32 -7.05 -5.07
N LEU A 232 -12.46 -7.94 -5.54
CA LEU A 232 -12.11 -8.07 -6.94
C LEU A 232 -13.09 -9.02 -7.61
N ASP A 233 -13.78 -8.53 -8.65
CA ASP A 233 -14.76 -9.34 -9.37
C ASP A 233 -14.14 -10.44 -10.24
N ALA A 234 -12.85 -10.32 -10.60
CA ALA A 234 -12.11 -11.31 -11.37
C ALA A 234 -10.63 -11.29 -11.00
N VAL A 235 -10.18 -12.37 -10.42
CA VAL A 235 -8.77 -12.78 -10.33
C VAL A 235 -8.68 -14.11 -11.05
N PHE A 236 -7.79 -14.23 -12.04
CA PHE A 236 -7.54 -15.53 -12.63
C PHE A 236 -6.78 -16.38 -11.63
N SER A 237 -7.23 -17.61 -11.40
CA SER A 237 -6.46 -18.58 -10.62
C SER A 237 -5.27 -19.06 -11.46
N ASP A 238 -4.20 -19.53 -10.79
CA ASP A 238 -3.07 -20.14 -11.50
C ASP A 238 -3.53 -21.35 -12.36
N ASP A 239 -4.62 -22.01 -11.98
CA ASP A 239 -5.24 -23.11 -12.71
C ASP A 239 -5.85 -22.67 -14.06
N ASP A 240 -6.24 -21.39 -14.20
CA ASP A 240 -6.79 -20.87 -15.46
C ASP A 240 -5.70 -20.73 -16.57
N PHE A 241 -4.42 -20.74 -16.21
CA PHE A 241 -3.30 -20.69 -17.16
C PHE A 241 -2.86 -22.06 -17.67
N ASP A 242 -3.18 -23.15 -16.98
CA ASP A 242 -2.71 -24.50 -17.33
C ASP A 242 -3.56 -25.17 -18.45
N GLU A 243 -4.76 -24.66 -18.73
CA GLU A 243 -5.62 -25.21 -19.81
C GLU A 243 -5.22 -24.76 -21.22
N GLY A 244 -4.26 -23.87 -21.41
CA GLY A 244 -3.88 -23.27 -22.70
C GLY A 244 -2.67 -23.88 -23.38
N PHE A 245 -1.84 -24.66 -22.72
CA PHE A 245 -0.63 -25.29 -23.26
C PHE A 245 -0.75 -26.81 -23.31
N GLY A 246 -1.81 -27.27 -23.99
CA GLY A 246 -1.92 -28.67 -24.37
C GLY A 246 -0.80 -29.04 -25.35
N ASP A 247 -0.13 -30.14 -25.06
CA ASP A 247 0.89 -30.88 -25.77
C ASP A 247 1.11 -30.49 -27.25
N TYR A 248 2.28 -29.89 -27.52
CA TYR A 248 2.92 -29.89 -28.85
C TYR A 248 4.18 -30.74 -28.84
#